data_4d1f77902d5a2dbdddd56af027a1a790
#
_entry.id   4d1f77902d5a2dbdddd56af027a1a790
#
_cell.length_a   1.000
_cell.length_b   1.000
_cell.length_c   1.000
_cell.angle_alpha   90.00
_cell.angle_beta   90.00
_cell.angle_gamma   90.00
#
_symmetry.space_group_name_H-M   'P 1'
#
loop_
_entity.id
_entity.type
_entity.pdbx_description
1 polymer ?
#
loop_
_entity_poly.entity_id
_entity_poly.type
_entity_poly.pdbx_seq_one_letter_code
_entity_poly.pdbx_strand_id
1 'polypeptide(L)'
;MDHVTIIECPRDAWQGLTEIIPTEAKVAYLRMLIEAGFRYVDAVSFVSPKYVPQMADSETVLQRLATAGLVGSSRVNGRDSQAEPMAGTGQPAEIIGIVVNEQGLSRALAAPGVSVVGYPYSVSANFRRQNAHMSQSESRALVVAL
;
A
#
# COMPACT_ATOMS: atom_id res chain seq x y z
N MET A 1 7.37 22.40 -17.73
CA MET A 1 6.25 22.58 -16.79
C MET A 1 6.51 21.67 -15.62
N ASP A 2 6.51 22.23 -14.41
CA ASP A 2 6.71 21.44 -13.21
C ASP A 2 5.48 20.55 -13.00
N HIS A 3 5.70 19.26 -12.86
CA HIS A 3 4.64 18.29 -12.59
C HIS A 3 4.47 18.11 -11.08
N VAL A 4 3.22 18.21 -10.61
CA VAL A 4 2.84 17.83 -9.24
C VAL A 4 2.11 16.49 -9.28
N THR A 5 2.61 15.53 -8.52
CA THR A 5 1.94 14.22 -8.34
C THR A 5 1.06 14.28 -7.10
N ILE A 6 -0.22 13.93 -7.28
CA ILE A 6 -1.17 13.80 -6.18
C ILE A 6 -1.22 12.33 -5.77
N ILE A 7 -1.01 12.08 -4.48
CA ILE A 7 -1.17 10.76 -3.86
C ILE A 7 -2.37 10.81 -2.93
N GLU A 8 -3.35 9.97 -3.16
CA GLU A 8 -4.47 9.80 -2.24
C GLU A 8 -4.09 8.78 -1.17
N CYS A 9 -4.39 9.06 0.10
CA CYS A 9 -3.92 8.28 1.25
C CYS A 9 -5.07 7.74 2.12
N PRO A 10 -6.02 6.97 1.60
CA PRO A 10 -7.15 6.44 2.38
C PRO A 10 -6.70 5.51 3.51
N ARG A 11 -5.62 4.74 3.32
CA ARG A 11 -5.06 3.85 4.35
C ARG A 11 -4.75 4.62 5.64
N ASP A 12 -4.13 5.79 5.53
CA ASP A 12 -3.73 6.61 6.68
C ASP A 12 -4.96 7.12 7.45
N ALA A 13 -5.95 7.62 6.72
CA ALA A 13 -7.21 8.07 7.30
C ALA A 13 -7.94 6.93 8.01
N TRP A 14 -8.02 5.76 7.40
CA TRP A 14 -8.71 4.59 7.97
C TRP A 14 -8.04 4.08 9.25
N GLN A 15 -6.71 4.10 9.33
CA GLN A 15 -5.98 3.63 10.53
C GLN A 15 -6.38 4.38 11.82
N GLY A 16 -6.83 5.62 11.70
CA GLY A 16 -7.29 6.44 12.82
C GLY A 16 -8.70 6.12 13.30
N LEU A 17 -9.46 5.30 12.58
CA LEU A 17 -10.84 4.97 12.95
C LEU A 17 -10.89 3.82 13.96
N THR A 18 -11.79 3.94 14.94
CA THR A 18 -12.03 2.90 15.94
C THR A 18 -12.88 1.76 15.40
N GLU A 19 -13.81 2.07 14.50
CA GLU A 19 -14.67 1.08 13.86
C GLU A 19 -13.96 0.47 12.66
N ILE A 20 -14.00 -0.86 12.56
CA ILE A 20 -13.41 -1.58 11.44
C ILE A 20 -14.26 -1.38 10.19
N ILE A 21 -13.67 -0.78 9.17
CA ILE A 21 -14.30 -0.63 7.85
C ILE A 21 -14.34 -2.01 7.18
N PRO A 22 -15.51 -2.46 6.71
CA PRO A 22 -15.62 -3.71 5.96
C PRO A 22 -14.76 -3.71 4.69
N THR A 23 -14.20 -4.87 4.34
CA THR A 23 -13.38 -5.06 3.13
C THR A 23 -14.08 -4.56 1.86
N GLU A 24 -15.38 -4.84 1.74
CA GLU A 24 -16.20 -4.39 0.61
C GLU A 24 -16.24 -2.87 0.48
N ALA A 25 -16.37 -2.17 1.59
CA ALA A 25 -16.39 -0.71 1.60
C ALA A 25 -15.03 -0.12 1.19
N LYS A 26 -13.92 -0.72 1.67
CA LYS A 26 -12.57 -0.34 1.24
C LYS A 26 -12.38 -0.55 -0.26
N VAL A 27 -12.77 -1.72 -0.78
CA VAL A 27 -12.68 -2.03 -2.22
C VAL A 27 -13.52 -1.07 -3.05
N ALA A 28 -14.75 -0.78 -2.62
CA ALA A 28 -15.63 0.16 -3.33
C ALA A 28 -15.03 1.57 -3.36
N TYR A 29 -14.48 2.05 -2.25
CA TYR A 29 -13.84 3.36 -2.16
C TYR A 29 -12.59 3.44 -3.05
N LEU A 30 -11.70 2.45 -2.98
CA LEU A 30 -10.50 2.40 -3.82
C LEU A 30 -10.85 2.33 -5.31
N ARG A 31 -11.89 1.58 -5.67
CA ARG A 31 -12.42 1.57 -7.04
C ARG A 31 -12.81 2.97 -7.50
N MET A 32 -13.60 3.70 -6.69
CA MET A 32 -14.01 5.07 -7.04
C MET A 32 -12.80 6.00 -7.24
N LEU A 33 -11.76 5.90 -6.43
CA LEU A 33 -10.54 6.68 -6.60
C LEU A 33 -9.84 6.38 -7.92
N ILE A 34 -9.69 5.09 -8.24
CA ILE A 34 -9.04 4.64 -9.48
C ILE A 34 -9.86 5.08 -10.70
N GLU A 35 -11.18 4.91 -10.66
CA GLU A 35 -12.09 5.35 -11.72
C GLU A 35 -12.12 6.87 -11.88
N ALA A 36 -11.92 7.63 -10.79
CA ALA A 36 -11.76 9.08 -10.82
C ALA A 36 -10.41 9.55 -11.40
N GLY A 37 -9.48 8.61 -11.67
CA GLY A 37 -8.20 8.91 -12.30
C GLY A 37 -7.03 9.11 -11.34
N PHE A 38 -7.18 8.82 -10.04
CA PHE A 38 -6.04 8.80 -9.13
C PHE A 38 -5.08 7.68 -9.53
N ARG A 39 -3.85 8.08 -9.82
CA ARG A 39 -2.82 7.16 -10.27
C ARG A 39 -2.04 6.54 -9.12
N TYR A 40 -1.77 7.30 -8.06
CA TYR A 40 -1.02 6.87 -6.90
C TYR A 40 -1.94 6.83 -5.69
N VAL A 41 -2.09 5.65 -5.08
CA VAL A 41 -2.99 5.46 -3.94
C VAL A 41 -2.27 4.69 -2.82
N ASP A 42 -2.09 5.34 -1.67
CA ASP A 42 -1.64 4.70 -0.43
C ASP A 42 -2.85 3.95 0.19
N ALA A 43 -3.00 2.71 -0.22
CA ALA A 43 -4.22 1.93 -0.03
C ALA A 43 -4.14 0.88 1.08
N VAL A 44 -2.95 0.35 1.37
CA VAL A 44 -2.77 -0.84 2.21
C VAL A 44 -1.57 -0.76 3.14
N SER A 45 -1.56 -1.61 4.18
CA SER A 45 -0.44 -1.73 5.10
C SER A 45 -0.18 -3.19 5.44
N PHE A 46 1.10 -3.56 5.43
CA PHE A 46 1.60 -4.89 5.80
C PHE A 46 2.21 -4.90 7.21
N VAL A 47 1.90 -3.89 8.00
CA VAL A 47 2.17 -3.89 9.44
C VAL A 47 1.33 -4.98 10.11
N SER A 48 1.84 -5.55 11.20
CA SER A 48 1.11 -6.60 11.93
C SER A 48 -0.30 -6.16 12.31
N PRO A 49 -1.34 -6.98 12.07
CA PRO A 49 -2.72 -6.71 12.47
C PRO A 49 -2.89 -6.45 13.98
N LYS A 50 -1.96 -6.91 14.79
CA LYS A 50 -1.93 -6.62 16.23
C LYS A 50 -1.81 -5.11 16.50
N TYR A 51 -1.04 -4.38 15.66
CA TYR A 51 -0.82 -2.95 15.80
C TYR A 51 -1.73 -2.11 14.91
N VAL A 52 -2.14 -2.66 13.77
CA VAL A 52 -3.00 -1.99 12.79
C VAL A 52 -4.14 -2.93 12.39
N PRO A 53 -5.10 -3.20 13.29
CA PRO A 53 -6.20 -4.15 13.00
C PRO A 53 -7.06 -3.73 11.82
N GLN A 54 -7.19 -2.43 11.58
CA GLN A 54 -7.92 -1.87 10.44
C GLN A 54 -7.39 -2.35 9.08
N MET A 55 -6.10 -2.72 9.00
CA MET A 55 -5.44 -3.15 7.77
C MET A 55 -5.22 -4.68 7.73
N ALA A 56 -5.89 -5.44 8.57
CA ALA A 56 -5.74 -6.90 8.61
C ALA A 56 -6.18 -7.60 7.31
N ASP A 57 -6.99 -6.94 6.52
CA ASP A 57 -7.56 -7.43 5.26
C ASP A 57 -6.84 -6.90 4.00
N SER A 58 -5.66 -6.28 4.13
CA SER A 58 -4.92 -5.65 3.03
C SER A 58 -4.75 -6.56 1.81
N GLU A 59 -4.35 -7.81 2.00
CA GLU A 59 -4.18 -8.77 0.91
C GLU A 59 -5.51 -9.11 0.22
N THR A 60 -6.59 -9.23 1.01
CA THR A 60 -7.93 -9.51 0.47
C THR A 60 -8.44 -8.34 -0.37
N VAL A 61 -8.23 -7.11 0.09
CA VAL A 61 -8.58 -5.90 -0.66
C VAL A 61 -7.84 -5.89 -2.00
N LEU A 62 -6.54 -6.11 -1.99
CA LEU A 62 -5.70 -6.14 -3.21
C LEU A 62 -6.13 -7.24 -4.18
N GLN A 63 -6.41 -8.45 -3.66
CA GLN A 63 -6.88 -9.57 -4.48
C GLN A 63 -8.19 -9.24 -5.21
N ARG A 64 -9.13 -8.55 -4.54
CA ARG A 64 -10.40 -8.13 -5.15
C ARG A 64 -10.21 -7.05 -6.21
N LEU A 65 -9.33 -6.08 -5.95
CA LEU A 65 -9.00 -5.06 -6.95
C LEU A 65 -8.31 -5.66 -8.18
N ALA A 66 -7.40 -6.62 -7.99
CA ALA A 66 -6.73 -7.32 -9.08
C ALA A 66 -7.71 -8.18 -9.88
N THR A 67 -8.62 -8.90 -9.21
CA THR A 67 -9.68 -9.68 -9.87
C THR A 67 -10.61 -8.78 -10.69
N ALA A 68 -10.82 -7.55 -10.26
CA ALA A 68 -11.61 -6.55 -10.99
C ALA A 68 -10.82 -5.84 -12.10
N GLY A 69 -9.53 -6.17 -12.32
CA GLY A 69 -8.68 -5.53 -13.31
C GLY A 69 -8.29 -4.08 -13.02
N LEU A 70 -8.47 -3.63 -11.77
CA LEU A 70 -8.24 -2.24 -11.38
C LEU A 70 -6.78 -1.96 -11.02
N VAL A 71 -6.03 -2.98 -10.66
CA VAL A 71 -4.59 -2.92 -10.34
C VAL A 71 -3.87 -4.04 -11.07
N GLY A 72 -2.57 -3.88 -11.27
CA GLY A 72 -1.75 -4.88 -11.95
C GLY A 72 -1.77 -6.24 -11.23
N SER A 73 -1.65 -7.33 -11.97
CA SER A 73 -1.35 -8.65 -11.39
C SER A 73 0.06 -8.65 -10.83
N SER A 74 0.31 -9.43 -9.77
CA SER A 74 1.60 -9.52 -9.05
C SER A 74 2.79 -9.62 -10.02
N ARG A 75 3.82 -8.79 -9.82
CA ARG A 75 5.10 -8.85 -10.55
C ARG A 75 5.97 -10.02 -10.09
N VAL A 76 5.45 -11.23 -10.11
CA VAL A 76 6.29 -12.41 -9.90
C VAL A 76 6.93 -12.77 -11.24
N ASN A 77 8.26 -12.67 -11.32
CA ASN A 77 9.13 -13.09 -12.44
C ASN A 77 9.27 -12.15 -13.65
N GLY A 78 9.31 -10.82 -13.48
CA GLY A 78 9.85 -9.95 -14.53
C GLY A 78 9.14 -10.00 -15.89
N ARG A 79 7.98 -10.59 -16.00
CA ARG A 79 7.12 -10.55 -17.17
C ARG A 79 5.98 -9.58 -16.90
N ASP A 80 5.99 -8.49 -17.64
CA ASP A 80 4.85 -7.60 -17.76
C ASP A 80 3.63 -8.43 -18.19
N SER A 81 2.77 -8.76 -17.25
CA SER A 81 1.41 -9.15 -17.62
C SER A 81 0.78 -7.89 -18.17
N GLN A 82 0.65 -7.82 -19.50
CA GLN A 82 -0.10 -6.77 -20.17
C GLN A 82 -1.57 -6.91 -19.73
N ALA A 83 -1.92 -6.27 -18.61
CA ALA A 83 -3.30 -5.96 -18.33
C ALA A 83 -3.71 -4.92 -19.36
N GLU A 84 -4.61 -5.29 -20.27
CA GLU A 84 -5.21 -4.34 -21.21
C GLU A 84 -5.81 -3.18 -20.41
N PRO A 85 -5.51 -1.92 -20.77
CA PRO A 85 -6.01 -0.77 -20.03
C PRO A 85 -7.53 -0.74 -20.10
N MET A 86 -8.18 -0.76 -18.95
CA MET A 86 -9.61 -0.50 -18.87
C MET A 86 -9.90 0.90 -19.42
N ALA A 87 -10.97 1.01 -20.20
CA ALA A 87 -11.37 2.24 -20.89
C ALA A 87 -11.51 3.42 -19.89
N GLY A 88 -10.61 4.39 -19.97
CA GLY A 88 -10.72 5.65 -19.25
C GLY A 88 -9.40 6.35 -18.94
N THR A 89 -8.35 5.68 -18.53
CA THR A 89 -7.11 6.33 -18.04
C THR A 89 -5.80 5.80 -18.63
N GLY A 90 -5.83 4.74 -19.43
CA GLY A 90 -4.65 4.26 -20.17
C GLY A 90 -3.57 3.52 -19.36
N GLN A 91 -3.56 3.57 -18.03
CA GLN A 91 -2.60 2.84 -17.20
C GLN A 91 -3.25 2.42 -15.86
N PRO A 92 -2.92 1.23 -15.32
CA PRO A 92 -3.40 0.78 -14.01
C PRO A 92 -2.89 1.70 -12.89
N ALA A 93 -3.68 1.81 -11.80
CA ALA A 93 -3.25 2.56 -10.62
C ALA A 93 -2.05 1.90 -9.95
N GLU A 94 -1.17 2.73 -9.43
CA GLU A 94 0.00 2.32 -8.65
C GLU A 94 -0.38 2.32 -7.17
N ILE A 95 -0.38 1.14 -6.58
CA ILE A 95 -0.72 0.95 -5.17
C ILE A 95 0.52 1.02 -4.30
N ILE A 96 0.46 1.89 -3.30
CA ILE A 96 1.48 2.03 -2.26
C ILE A 96 1.08 1.16 -1.08
N GLY A 97 1.98 0.25 -0.67
CA GLY A 97 1.83 -0.57 0.52
C GLY A 97 2.84 -0.20 1.60
N ILE A 98 2.38 0.07 2.82
CA ILE A 98 3.28 0.43 3.92
C ILE A 98 3.87 -0.82 4.56
N VAL A 99 5.19 -0.82 4.72
CA VAL A 99 5.96 -1.88 5.39
C VAL A 99 6.84 -1.28 6.49
N VAL A 100 7.12 -2.06 7.54
CA VAL A 100 7.99 -1.65 8.66
C VAL A 100 9.10 -2.66 8.96
N ASN A 101 9.11 -3.81 8.27
CA ASN A 101 10.10 -4.86 8.43
C ASN A 101 10.12 -5.78 7.19
N GLU A 102 11.11 -6.69 7.14
CA GLU A 102 11.29 -7.65 6.05
C GLU A 102 10.09 -8.59 5.85
N GLN A 103 9.42 -8.99 6.93
CA GLN A 103 8.21 -9.83 6.82
C GLN A 103 7.08 -9.08 6.12
N GLY A 104 6.87 -7.80 6.47
CA GLY A 104 5.92 -6.94 5.79
C GLY A 104 6.26 -6.74 4.32
N LEU A 105 7.56 -6.55 4.00
CA LEU A 105 8.04 -6.45 2.63
C LEU A 105 7.74 -7.73 1.84
N SER A 106 8.07 -8.89 2.40
CA SER A 106 7.81 -10.19 1.74
C SER A 106 6.32 -10.38 1.41
N ARG A 107 5.43 -9.98 2.33
CA ARG A 107 3.98 -9.99 2.10
C ARG A 107 3.57 -9.01 1.01
N ALA A 108 4.13 -7.79 1.01
CA ALA A 108 3.85 -6.78 0.00
C ALA A 108 4.27 -7.23 -1.39
N LEU A 109 5.44 -7.84 -1.53
CA LEU A 109 5.95 -8.37 -2.80
C LEU A 109 5.13 -9.55 -3.32
N ALA A 110 4.53 -10.34 -2.44
CA ALA A 110 3.66 -11.45 -2.81
C ALA A 110 2.22 -11.01 -3.16
N ALA A 111 1.81 -9.83 -2.72
CA ALA A 111 0.46 -9.31 -2.94
C ALA A 111 0.29 -8.76 -4.36
N PRO A 112 -0.87 -8.97 -5.01
CA PRO A 112 -1.11 -8.40 -6.33
C PRO A 112 -1.25 -6.88 -6.26
N GLY A 113 -0.80 -6.19 -7.30
CA GLY A 113 -1.05 -4.76 -7.50
C GLY A 113 -0.19 -3.80 -6.70
N VAL A 114 0.60 -4.26 -5.72
CA VAL A 114 1.56 -3.38 -5.03
C VAL A 114 2.71 -3.06 -5.99
N SER A 115 2.88 -1.79 -6.29
CA SER A 115 3.92 -1.28 -7.18
C SER A 115 4.94 -0.39 -6.46
N VAL A 116 4.54 0.16 -5.31
CA VAL A 116 5.37 1.05 -4.50
C VAL A 116 5.33 0.59 -3.04
N VAL A 117 6.49 0.56 -2.39
CA VAL A 117 6.60 0.29 -0.96
C VAL A 117 6.90 1.59 -0.22
N GLY A 118 6.09 1.89 0.78
CA GLY A 118 6.30 3.01 1.70
C GLY A 118 6.90 2.54 3.03
N TYR A 119 7.98 3.19 3.46
CA TYR A 119 8.56 2.96 4.78
C TYR A 119 8.49 4.24 5.63
N PRO A 120 7.83 4.22 6.81
CA PRO A 120 7.66 5.40 7.66
C PRO A 120 8.95 5.68 8.46
N TYR A 121 9.93 6.31 7.84
CA TYR A 121 11.16 6.71 8.51
C TYR A 121 10.95 7.99 9.32
N SER A 122 11.30 7.95 10.61
CA SER A 122 11.22 9.11 11.49
C SER A 122 12.60 9.54 12.00
N VAL A 123 12.87 10.83 11.99
CA VAL A 123 14.07 11.42 12.60
C VAL A 123 13.95 11.52 14.13
N SER A 124 12.74 11.47 14.68
CA SER A 124 12.48 11.51 16.12
C SER A 124 12.85 10.20 16.80
N ALA A 125 13.81 10.24 17.73
CA ALA A 125 14.22 9.06 18.52
C ALA A 125 13.08 8.53 19.38
N ASN A 126 12.21 9.41 19.89
CA ASN A 126 11.07 9.04 20.72
C ASN A 126 10.00 8.31 19.88
N PHE A 127 9.67 8.85 18.72
CA PHE A 127 8.72 8.23 17.79
C PHE A 127 9.19 6.83 17.36
N ARG A 128 10.46 6.68 16.99
CA ARG A 128 11.02 5.37 16.61
C ARG A 128 10.93 4.34 17.73
N ARG A 129 11.26 4.73 18.98
CA ARG A 129 11.14 3.83 20.12
C ARG A 129 9.72 3.39 20.40
N GLN A 130 8.77 4.30 20.29
CA GLN A 130 7.36 4.02 20.60
C GLN A 130 6.64 3.25 19.49
N ASN A 131 6.94 3.54 18.22
CA ASN A 131 6.17 3.03 17.09
C ASN A 131 6.89 1.93 16.29
N ALA A 132 8.21 1.95 16.21
CA ALA A 132 8.98 0.95 15.48
C ALA A 132 9.83 0.06 16.38
N HIS A 133 10.00 0.41 17.66
CA HIS A 133 10.88 -0.28 18.63
C HIS A 133 12.33 -0.42 18.14
N MET A 134 12.81 0.55 17.36
CA MET A 134 14.11 0.55 16.70
C MET A 134 14.93 1.78 17.03
N SER A 135 16.25 1.62 17.11
CA SER A 135 17.21 2.71 17.09
C SER A 135 17.32 3.32 15.68
N GLN A 136 18.03 4.44 15.56
CA GLN A 136 18.29 5.06 14.26
C GLN A 136 19.16 4.19 13.35
N SER A 137 20.16 3.54 13.93
CA SER A 137 21.06 2.64 13.18
C SER A 137 20.33 1.41 12.65
N GLU A 138 19.47 0.79 13.45
CA GLU A 138 18.63 -0.33 13.04
C GLU A 138 17.64 0.06 11.93
N SER A 139 16.97 1.21 12.09
CA SER A 139 16.08 1.75 11.04
C SER A 139 16.81 2.02 9.72
N ARG A 140 18.04 2.55 9.77
CA ARG A 140 18.86 2.76 8.56
C ARG A 140 19.28 1.45 7.93
N ALA A 141 19.73 0.50 8.74
CA ALA A 141 20.14 -0.83 8.25
C ALA A 141 18.96 -1.54 7.56
N LEU A 142 17.77 -1.44 8.14
CA LEU A 142 16.54 -2.00 7.55
C LEU A 142 16.22 -1.36 6.20
N VAL A 143 16.25 -0.02 6.10
CA VAL A 143 15.97 0.68 4.83
C VAL A 143 16.97 0.29 3.73
N VAL A 144 18.23 0.00 4.09
CA VAL A 144 19.23 -0.46 3.12
C VAL A 144 19.00 -1.92 2.70
N ALA A 145 18.40 -2.73 3.59
CA ALA A 145 18.10 -4.14 3.32
C ALA A 145 16.76 -4.35 2.57
N LEU A 146 15.84 -3.37 2.63
CA LEU A 146 14.58 -3.37 1.86
C LEU A 146 14.78 -3.00 0.39
#